data_0512c3c2ffbd2c3d7d310ecc3f712e18
#
_entry.id   0512c3c2ffbd2c3d7d310ecc3f712e18
#
_cell.length_a   1.000
_cell.length_b   1.000
_cell.length_c   1.000
_cell.angle_alpha   90.00
_cell.angle_beta   90.00
_cell.angle_gamma   90.00
#
_symmetry.space_group_name_H-M   'P 1'
#
loop_
_entity.id
_entity.type
_entity.pdbx_description
1 polymer ?
#
loop_
_entity_poly.entity_id
_entity_poly.type
_entity_poly.pdbx_seq_one_letter_code
_entity_poly.pdbx_strand_id
1 'polypeptide(L)'
;MIVRFLKKESKTKKLMGGLLFTAYLLVLLYFTVFSESLGRTGSGSELRYNLVLFTEIRRFWVYREQLGMWVLFLNIFGNIIAFIPCGFLLPSIFEDRRGLIENVFAGFMISFIIECTQLVFRVGSFDVDDMLLNTTGAAIGYLCWATVYLYVNRKYQERSVMIRKIELED
;
A
#
# COMPACT_ATOMS: atom_id res chain seq x y z
N MET A 1 -28.30 20.02 14.31
CA MET A 1 -28.10 20.17 12.85
C MET A 1 -26.66 19.95 12.44
N ILE A 2 -25.68 20.54 13.10
CA ILE A 2 -24.22 20.39 12.84
C ILE A 2 -23.73 18.93 12.89
N VAL A 3 -24.12 18.15 13.91
CA VAL A 3 -23.71 16.73 14.05
C VAL A 3 -24.20 15.87 12.88
N ARG A 4 -25.37 16.20 12.30
CA ARG A 4 -25.93 15.48 11.14
C ARG A 4 -25.18 15.81 9.84
N PHE A 5 -24.63 17.03 9.74
CA PHE A 5 -23.82 17.48 8.60
C PHE A 5 -22.43 16.80 8.60
N LEU A 6 -21.77 16.76 9.76
CA LEU A 6 -20.48 16.09 9.94
C LEU A 6 -20.59 14.57 9.67
N LYS A 7 -21.71 13.94 10.07
CA LYS A 7 -21.96 12.51 9.83
C LYS A 7 -22.19 12.19 8.34
N LYS A 8 -22.79 13.12 7.56
CA LYS A 8 -22.99 12.98 6.11
C LYS A 8 -21.67 13.14 5.35
N GLU A 9 -20.83 14.08 5.78
CA GLU A 9 -19.49 14.29 5.19
C GLU A 9 -18.57 13.07 5.40
N SER A 10 -18.63 12.45 6.57
CA SER A 10 -17.89 11.23 6.87
C SER A 10 -18.25 10.05 5.93
N LYS A 11 -19.53 9.86 5.60
CA LYS A 11 -19.97 8.79 4.67
C LYS A 11 -19.48 9.01 3.25
N THR A 12 -19.51 10.22 2.76
CA THR A 12 -19.04 10.56 1.40
C THR A 12 -17.53 10.38 1.30
N LYS A 13 -16.76 10.80 2.30
CA LYS A 13 -15.32 10.62 2.35
C LYS A 13 -14.94 9.14 2.38
N LYS A 14 -15.64 8.32 3.17
CA LYS A 14 -15.43 6.87 3.20
C LYS A 14 -15.74 6.21 1.85
N LEU A 15 -16.83 6.61 1.20
CA LEU A 15 -17.18 6.09 -0.12
C LEU A 15 -16.12 6.46 -1.16
N MET A 16 -15.69 7.74 -1.20
CA MET A 16 -14.64 8.20 -2.10
C MET A 16 -13.31 7.47 -1.84
N GLY A 17 -12.92 7.31 -0.57
CA GLY A 17 -11.73 6.56 -0.20
C GLY A 17 -11.81 5.10 -0.64
N GLY A 18 -12.97 4.45 -0.45
CA GLY A 18 -13.22 3.10 -0.91
C GLY A 18 -13.13 2.96 -2.43
N LEU A 19 -13.70 3.90 -3.19
CA LEU A 19 -13.60 3.91 -4.65
C LEU A 19 -12.15 4.09 -5.13
N LEU A 20 -11.41 5.02 -4.53
CA LEU A 20 -10.00 5.23 -4.84
C LEU A 20 -9.17 3.99 -4.52
N PHE A 21 -9.41 3.34 -3.39
CA PHE A 21 -8.70 2.12 -3.00
C PHE A 21 -9.04 0.96 -3.94
N THR A 22 -10.30 0.81 -4.33
CA THR A 22 -10.71 -0.20 -5.31
C THR A 22 -10.05 0.04 -6.66
N ALA A 23 -10.05 1.28 -7.16
CA ALA A 23 -9.35 1.64 -8.39
C ALA A 23 -7.85 1.35 -8.30
N TYR A 24 -7.21 1.70 -7.19
CA TYR A 24 -5.81 1.37 -6.92
C TYR A 24 -5.56 -0.14 -6.95
N LEU A 25 -6.40 -0.96 -6.29
CA LEU A 25 -6.24 -2.42 -6.29
C LEU A 25 -6.40 -3.01 -7.70
N LEU A 26 -7.31 -2.48 -8.52
CA LEU A 26 -7.48 -2.92 -9.91
C LEU A 26 -6.23 -2.61 -10.74
N VAL A 27 -5.66 -1.41 -10.58
CA VAL A 27 -4.41 -1.02 -11.25
C VAL A 27 -3.25 -1.90 -10.77
N LEU A 28 -3.14 -2.13 -9.46
CA LEU A 28 -2.11 -2.98 -8.88
C LEU A 28 -2.21 -4.41 -9.44
N LEU A 29 -3.39 -5.01 -9.44
CA LEU A 29 -3.64 -6.33 -10.01
C LEU A 29 -3.30 -6.39 -11.50
N TYR A 30 -3.67 -5.36 -12.27
CA TYR A 30 -3.33 -5.28 -13.67
C TYR A 30 -1.80 -5.34 -13.89
N PHE A 31 -1.05 -4.51 -13.17
CA PHE A 31 0.42 -4.48 -13.31
C PHE A 31 1.11 -5.73 -12.73
N THR A 32 0.59 -6.33 -11.68
CA THR A 32 1.23 -7.49 -11.05
C THR A 32 0.86 -8.81 -11.71
N VAL A 33 -0.34 -8.93 -12.28
CA VAL A 33 -0.86 -10.20 -12.80
C VAL A 33 -0.92 -10.20 -14.35
N PHE A 34 -1.35 -9.10 -14.98
CA PHE A 34 -1.71 -9.08 -16.40
C PHE A 34 -0.73 -8.30 -17.28
N SER A 35 0.23 -7.56 -16.74
CA SER A 35 1.13 -6.76 -17.55
C SER A 35 2.25 -7.61 -18.17
N GLU A 36 2.11 -7.93 -19.45
CA GLU A 36 3.16 -8.59 -20.24
C GLU A 36 4.43 -7.71 -20.37
N SER A 37 4.28 -6.37 -20.29
CA SER A 37 5.39 -5.42 -20.40
C SER A 37 6.44 -5.57 -19.29
N LEU A 38 6.11 -6.26 -18.20
CA LEU A 38 7.02 -6.58 -17.11
C LEU A 38 7.73 -7.93 -17.27
N GLY A 39 7.64 -8.57 -18.46
CA GLY A 39 8.30 -9.85 -18.75
C GLY A 39 7.70 -11.06 -18.03
N ARG A 40 6.50 -10.89 -17.46
CA ARG A 40 5.78 -11.97 -16.76
C ARG A 40 4.92 -12.76 -17.74
N THR A 41 5.54 -13.35 -18.73
CA THR A 41 4.83 -14.20 -19.70
C THR A 41 4.55 -15.57 -19.08
N GLY A 42 3.27 -15.86 -18.89
CA GLY A 42 2.79 -17.14 -18.37
C GLY A 42 2.92 -18.27 -19.40
N SER A 43 4.07 -18.82 -19.61
CA SER A 43 4.21 -19.97 -20.50
C SER A 43 5.05 -21.13 -19.93
N GLY A 44 5.27 -21.15 -18.62
CA GLY A 44 5.93 -22.28 -17.95
C GLY A 44 4.91 -23.34 -17.53
N SER A 45 5.14 -24.60 -17.88
CA SER A 45 4.38 -25.74 -17.35
C SER A 45 4.60 -25.97 -15.85
N GLU A 46 5.62 -25.34 -15.26
CA GLU A 46 6.04 -25.56 -13.87
C GLU A 46 5.64 -24.41 -12.96
N LEU A 47 5.20 -24.77 -11.74
CA LEU A 47 4.96 -23.81 -10.65
C LEU A 47 6.32 -23.27 -10.18
N ARG A 48 6.48 -21.94 -10.21
CA ARG A 48 7.68 -21.29 -9.70
C ARG A 48 7.37 -20.68 -8.34
N TYR A 49 8.25 -20.90 -7.37
CA TYR A 49 8.15 -20.32 -6.04
C TYR A 49 9.52 -20.09 -5.43
N ASN A 50 9.66 -19.06 -4.66
CA ASN A 50 10.80 -18.77 -3.80
C ASN A 50 10.28 -18.62 -2.36
N LEU A 51 10.67 -19.51 -1.47
CA LEU A 51 10.31 -19.51 -0.04
C LEU A 51 11.48 -19.12 0.86
N VAL A 52 12.63 -18.75 0.28
CA VAL A 52 13.81 -18.37 1.03
C VAL A 52 14.03 -16.87 0.92
N LEU A 53 13.93 -16.19 2.06
CA LEU A 53 14.14 -14.74 2.14
C LEU A 53 15.50 -14.31 1.60
N PHE A 54 15.51 -13.16 0.95
CA PHE A 54 16.67 -12.49 0.37
C PHE A 54 17.30 -13.21 -0.83
N THR A 55 16.68 -14.27 -1.36
CA THR A 55 17.20 -15.00 -2.52
C THR A 55 17.12 -14.14 -3.78
N GLU A 56 15.96 -13.56 -4.08
CA GLU A 56 15.77 -12.72 -5.25
C GLU A 56 16.51 -11.38 -5.11
N ILE A 57 16.47 -10.76 -3.95
CA ILE A 57 17.21 -9.52 -3.67
C ILE A 57 18.72 -9.76 -3.89
N ARG A 58 19.26 -10.87 -3.36
CA ARG A 58 20.66 -11.25 -3.56
C ARG A 58 20.96 -11.56 -5.04
N ARG A 59 20.08 -12.27 -5.72
CA ARG A 59 20.23 -12.58 -7.16
C ARG A 59 20.35 -11.30 -7.96
N PHE A 60 19.42 -10.34 -7.80
CA PHE A 60 19.48 -9.05 -8.49
C PHE A 60 20.75 -8.27 -8.16
N TRP A 61 21.20 -8.31 -6.91
CA TRP A 61 22.44 -7.63 -6.51
C TRP A 61 23.68 -8.25 -7.15
N VAL A 62 23.78 -9.58 -7.18
CA VAL A 62 24.92 -10.29 -7.78
C VAL A 62 24.98 -10.08 -9.30
N TYR A 63 23.84 -10.17 -9.97
CA TYR A 63 23.73 -10.05 -11.42
C TYR A 63 23.47 -8.62 -11.91
N ARG A 64 23.62 -7.59 -11.08
CA ARG A 64 23.30 -6.19 -11.41
C ARG A 64 24.03 -5.66 -12.64
N GLU A 65 25.25 -6.11 -12.89
CA GLU A 65 26.04 -5.68 -14.06
C GLU A 65 25.52 -6.29 -15.37
N GLN A 66 24.93 -7.47 -15.30
CA GLN A 66 24.38 -8.19 -16.44
C GLN A 66 22.92 -7.80 -16.72
N LEU A 67 22.11 -7.63 -15.67
CA LEU A 67 20.70 -7.27 -15.76
C LEU A 67 20.50 -5.75 -15.90
N GLY A 68 21.48 -4.97 -15.52
CA GLY A 68 21.40 -3.51 -15.43
C GLY A 68 20.84 -3.01 -14.10
N MET A 69 21.40 -1.92 -13.61
CA MET A 69 20.99 -1.28 -12.33
C MET A 69 19.51 -0.89 -12.32
N TRP A 70 18.94 -0.58 -13.48
CA TRP A 70 17.54 -0.19 -13.61
C TRP A 70 16.58 -1.34 -13.29
N VAL A 71 16.89 -2.56 -13.71
CA VAL A 71 16.09 -3.76 -13.40
C VAL A 71 16.12 -4.06 -11.91
N LEU A 72 17.30 -3.97 -11.28
CA LEU A 72 17.44 -4.10 -9.83
C LEU A 72 16.57 -3.06 -9.10
N PHE A 73 16.67 -1.80 -9.53
CA PHE A 73 15.91 -0.70 -8.93
C PHE A 73 14.40 -0.92 -9.05
N LEU A 74 13.91 -1.29 -10.23
CA LEU A 74 12.49 -1.55 -10.46
C LEU A 74 11.96 -2.73 -9.64
N ASN A 75 12.73 -3.81 -9.47
CA ASN A 75 12.27 -4.95 -8.69
C ASN A 75 12.22 -4.65 -7.19
N ILE A 76 13.21 -3.96 -6.64
CA ILE A 76 13.23 -3.66 -5.20
C ILE A 76 12.31 -2.48 -4.87
N PHE A 77 12.53 -1.34 -5.52
CA PHE A 77 11.78 -0.13 -5.20
C PHE A 77 10.38 -0.11 -5.81
N GLY A 78 10.19 -0.80 -6.94
CA GLY A 78 8.87 -0.93 -7.58
C GLY A 78 7.86 -1.57 -6.64
N ASN A 79 8.21 -2.68 -6.00
CA ASN A 79 7.35 -3.37 -5.03
C ASN A 79 7.05 -2.48 -3.82
N ILE A 80 8.07 -1.83 -3.25
CA ILE A 80 7.88 -0.90 -2.14
C ILE A 80 6.94 0.25 -2.54
N ILE A 81 7.24 0.95 -3.64
CA ILE A 81 6.47 2.12 -4.11
C ILE A 81 5.05 1.73 -4.45
N ALA A 82 4.85 0.57 -5.07
CA ALA A 82 3.52 0.07 -5.43
C ALA A 82 2.61 -0.10 -4.20
N PHE A 83 3.15 -0.42 -3.03
CA PHE A 83 2.37 -0.64 -1.81
C PHE A 83 2.28 0.56 -0.86
N ILE A 84 3.00 1.66 -1.10
CA ILE A 84 2.84 2.91 -0.34
C ILE A 84 1.37 3.40 -0.36
N PRO A 85 0.66 3.46 -1.51
CA PRO A 85 -0.75 3.86 -1.52
C PRO A 85 -1.66 2.94 -0.69
N CYS A 86 -1.36 1.64 -0.65
CA CYS A 86 -2.09 0.68 0.19
C CYS A 86 -2.05 1.09 1.66
N GLY A 87 -0.84 1.28 2.20
CA GLY A 87 -0.65 1.66 3.60
C GLY A 87 -1.18 3.05 3.94
N PHE A 88 -1.21 3.97 2.98
CA PHE A 88 -1.74 5.32 3.16
C PHE A 88 -3.28 5.36 3.15
N LEU A 89 -3.92 4.65 2.24
CA LEU A 89 -5.37 4.71 2.04
C LEU A 89 -6.15 3.89 3.05
N LEU A 90 -5.64 2.72 3.46
CA LEU A 90 -6.34 1.82 4.39
C LEU A 90 -6.80 2.50 5.68
N PRO A 91 -5.96 3.22 6.45
CA PRO A 91 -6.39 3.86 7.69
C PRO A 91 -7.30 5.08 7.46
N SER A 92 -7.31 5.62 6.24
CA SER A 92 -8.24 6.71 5.86
C SER A 92 -9.66 6.21 5.68
N ILE A 93 -9.84 4.93 5.28
CA ILE A 93 -11.13 4.30 5.01
C ILE A 93 -11.68 3.64 6.27
N PHE A 94 -10.84 2.91 6.98
CA PHE A 94 -11.20 2.12 8.17
C PHE A 94 -10.81 2.84 9.46
N GLU A 95 -11.64 3.79 9.90
CA GLU A 95 -11.38 4.62 11.08
C GLU A 95 -11.16 3.82 12.37
N ASP A 96 -11.78 2.66 12.50
CA ASP A 96 -11.69 1.82 13.69
C ASP A 96 -10.40 0.96 13.71
N ARG A 97 -9.66 0.91 12.59
CA ARG A 97 -8.44 0.10 12.42
C ARG A 97 -7.25 0.96 11.98
N ARG A 98 -6.95 1.99 12.80
CA ARG A 98 -5.86 2.93 12.51
C ARG A 98 -4.53 2.54 13.16
N GLY A 99 -4.40 1.31 13.62
CA GLY A 99 -3.16 0.79 14.19
C GLY A 99 -2.13 0.45 13.12
N LEU A 100 -0.84 0.60 13.45
CA LEU A 100 0.26 0.21 12.56
C LEU A 100 0.20 -1.29 12.24
N ILE A 101 0.01 -2.11 13.25
CA ILE A 101 0.04 -3.57 13.12
C ILE A 101 -1.08 -4.06 12.19
N GLU A 102 -2.31 -3.57 12.40
CA GLU A 102 -3.47 -3.93 11.56
C GLU A 102 -3.25 -3.50 10.11
N ASN A 103 -2.67 -2.32 9.90
CA ASN A 103 -2.42 -1.79 8.58
C ASN A 103 -1.34 -2.58 7.84
N VAL A 104 -0.21 -2.85 8.51
CA VAL A 104 0.89 -3.65 7.97
C VAL A 104 0.43 -5.07 7.68
N PHE A 105 -0.35 -5.67 8.58
CA PHE A 105 -0.92 -7.00 8.38
C PHE A 105 -1.90 -7.04 7.18
N ALA A 106 -2.72 -6.01 7.02
CA ALA A 106 -3.60 -5.91 5.84
C ALA A 106 -2.80 -5.79 4.54
N GLY A 107 -1.74 -4.97 4.52
CA GLY A 107 -0.80 -4.88 3.39
C GLY A 107 -0.13 -6.21 3.07
N PHE A 108 0.34 -6.92 4.09
CA PHE A 108 0.88 -8.29 3.96
C PHE A 108 -0.14 -9.26 3.35
N MET A 109 -1.39 -9.25 3.83
CA MET A 109 -2.43 -10.14 3.31
C MET A 109 -2.78 -9.83 1.85
N ILE A 110 -2.81 -8.56 1.46
CA ILE A 110 -3.02 -8.16 0.05
C ILE A 110 -1.85 -8.69 -0.81
N SER A 111 -0.61 -8.51 -0.37
CA SER A 111 0.57 -9.04 -1.05
C SER A 111 0.49 -10.56 -1.18
N PHE A 112 0.20 -11.26 -0.11
CA PHE A 112 0.05 -12.72 -0.10
C PHE A 112 -0.99 -13.20 -1.13
N ILE A 113 -2.15 -12.52 -1.20
CA ILE A 113 -3.20 -12.86 -2.18
C ILE A 113 -2.69 -12.65 -3.62
N ILE A 114 -1.92 -11.58 -3.87
CA ILE A 114 -1.32 -11.32 -5.19
C ILE A 114 -0.35 -12.45 -5.55
N GLU A 115 0.56 -12.82 -4.66
CA GLU A 115 1.53 -13.88 -4.89
C GLU A 115 0.84 -15.24 -5.14
N CYS A 116 -0.19 -15.56 -4.36
CA CYS A 116 -1.01 -16.75 -4.60
C CYS A 116 -1.71 -16.70 -5.97
N THR A 117 -2.21 -15.52 -6.36
CA THR A 117 -2.85 -15.32 -7.67
C THR A 117 -1.85 -15.54 -8.80
N GLN A 118 -0.66 -14.99 -8.70
CA GLN A 118 0.42 -15.18 -9.69
C GLN A 118 0.80 -16.66 -9.83
N LEU A 119 0.90 -17.37 -8.71
CA LEU A 119 1.20 -18.82 -8.69
C LEU A 119 0.09 -19.63 -9.37
N VAL A 120 -1.17 -19.39 -9.00
CA VAL A 120 -2.34 -20.13 -9.53
C VAL A 120 -2.51 -19.91 -11.04
N PHE A 121 -2.40 -18.65 -11.48
CA PHE A 121 -2.51 -18.31 -12.92
C PHE A 121 -1.21 -18.54 -13.70
N ARG A 122 -0.13 -18.93 -13.03
CA ARG A 122 1.20 -19.17 -13.64
C ARG A 122 1.75 -17.96 -14.41
N VAL A 123 1.38 -16.76 -13.97
CA VAL A 123 1.82 -15.49 -14.56
C VAL A 123 3.04 -14.89 -13.84
N GLY A 124 3.59 -15.60 -12.86
CA GLY A 124 4.74 -15.19 -12.08
C GLY A 124 5.26 -16.33 -11.20
N SER A 125 6.06 -15.98 -10.20
CA SER A 125 6.51 -16.87 -9.13
C SER A 125 5.95 -16.38 -7.80
N PHE A 126 5.52 -17.29 -6.94
CA PHE A 126 5.27 -16.94 -5.54
C PHE A 126 6.59 -16.56 -4.88
N ASP A 127 6.73 -15.33 -4.39
CA ASP A 127 8.00 -14.83 -3.87
C ASP A 127 7.83 -14.15 -2.50
N VAL A 128 8.54 -14.70 -1.50
CA VAL A 128 8.54 -14.13 -0.14
C VAL A 128 9.33 -12.84 -0.03
N ASP A 129 10.29 -12.58 -0.94
CA ASP A 129 11.01 -11.30 -0.99
C ASP A 129 10.08 -10.18 -1.47
N ASP A 130 9.24 -10.44 -2.48
CA ASP A 130 8.24 -9.50 -2.94
C ASP A 130 7.21 -9.20 -1.84
N MET A 131 6.77 -10.22 -1.09
CA MET A 131 5.90 -10.02 0.07
C MET A 131 6.54 -9.13 1.14
N LEU A 132 7.83 -9.29 1.42
CA LEU A 132 8.57 -8.46 2.36
C LEU A 132 8.65 -7.00 1.88
N LEU A 133 8.99 -6.78 0.60
CA LEU A 133 9.10 -5.45 0.00
C LEU A 133 7.75 -4.73 -0.04
N ASN A 134 6.69 -5.43 -0.44
CA ASN A 134 5.32 -4.93 -0.47
C ASN A 134 4.83 -4.54 0.92
N THR A 135 5.07 -5.40 1.93
CA THR A 135 4.73 -5.12 3.33
C THR A 135 5.50 -3.91 3.87
N THR A 136 6.77 -3.77 3.50
CA THR A 136 7.59 -2.59 3.83
C THR A 136 7.00 -1.33 3.21
N GLY A 137 6.56 -1.39 1.95
CA GLY A 137 5.85 -0.30 1.28
C GLY A 137 4.58 0.12 2.01
N ALA A 138 3.77 -0.86 2.45
CA ALA A 138 2.57 -0.59 3.24
C ALA A 138 2.90 0.07 4.60
N ALA A 139 3.98 -0.36 5.28
CA ALA A 139 4.43 0.27 6.51
C ALA A 139 4.86 1.73 6.30
N ILE A 140 5.62 2.02 5.24
CA ILE A 140 6.00 3.39 4.86
C ILE A 140 4.77 4.23 4.56
N GLY A 141 3.81 3.70 3.79
CA GLY A 141 2.55 4.37 3.47
C GLY A 141 1.75 4.74 4.73
N TYR A 142 1.68 3.83 5.69
CA TYR A 142 1.07 4.11 6.99
C TYR A 142 1.78 5.24 7.74
N LEU A 143 3.10 5.24 7.79
CA LEU A 143 3.86 6.30 8.46
C LEU A 143 3.62 7.67 7.82
N CYS A 144 3.55 7.72 6.49
CA CYS A 144 3.17 8.94 5.76
C CYS A 144 1.77 9.40 6.15
N TRP A 145 0.79 8.50 6.18
CA TRP A 145 -0.58 8.81 6.62
C TRP A 145 -0.61 9.31 8.06
N ALA A 146 0.06 8.62 9.00
CA ALA A 146 0.10 8.98 10.40
C ALA A 146 0.67 10.39 10.61
N THR A 147 1.73 10.73 9.88
CA THR A 147 2.34 12.07 9.92
C THR A 147 1.35 13.15 9.45
N VAL A 148 0.69 12.93 8.31
CA VAL A 148 -0.34 13.85 7.79
C VAL A 148 -1.52 13.97 8.76
N TYR A 149 -2.00 12.86 9.28
CA TYR A 149 -3.11 12.83 10.23
C TYR A 149 -2.80 13.61 11.50
N LEU A 150 -1.63 13.40 12.11
CA LEU A 150 -1.20 14.12 13.30
C LEU A 150 -1.06 15.63 13.04
N TYR A 151 -0.47 16.02 11.92
CA TYR A 151 -0.33 17.42 11.53
C TYR A 151 -1.69 18.13 11.37
N VAL A 152 -2.61 17.50 10.63
CA VAL A 152 -3.95 18.06 10.39
C VAL A 152 -4.75 18.15 11.68
N ASN A 153 -4.70 17.10 12.51
CA ASN A 153 -5.41 17.06 13.77
C ASN A 153 -4.90 18.14 14.76
N ARG A 154 -3.58 18.32 14.84
CA ARG A 154 -2.97 19.38 15.65
C ARG A 154 -3.44 20.76 15.22
N LYS A 155 -3.40 21.08 13.93
CA LYS A 155 -3.91 22.36 13.41
C LYS A 155 -5.39 22.58 13.70
N TYR A 156 -6.19 21.53 13.63
CA TYR A 156 -7.61 21.62 13.96
C TYR A 156 -7.82 21.97 15.44
N GLN A 157 -7.08 21.35 16.35
CA GLN A 157 -7.15 21.65 17.79
C GLN A 157 -6.70 23.08 18.10
N GLU A 158 -5.61 23.56 17.52
CA GLU A 158 -5.12 24.93 17.68
C GLU A 158 -6.20 25.95 17.26
N ARG A 159 -6.84 25.74 16.11
CA ARG A 159 -7.95 26.60 15.64
C ARG A 159 -9.17 26.57 16.58
N SER A 160 -9.54 25.40 17.06
CA SER A 160 -10.71 25.27 17.96
C SER A 160 -10.48 25.96 19.31
N VAL A 161 -9.27 25.93 19.82
CA VAL A 161 -8.89 26.66 21.05
C VAL A 161 -8.92 28.18 20.82
N MET A 162 -8.44 28.64 19.67
CA MET A 162 -8.45 30.08 19.32
C MET A 162 -9.87 30.62 19.21
N ILE A 163 -10.75 29.91 18.51
CA ILE A 163 -12.17 30.32 18.36
C ILE A 163 -12.85 30.41 19.74
N ARG A 164 -12.63 29.39 20.61
CA ARG A 164 -13.20 29.38 21.95
C ARG A 164 -12.71 30.55 22.83
N LYS A 165 -11.44 30.99 22.66
CA LYS A 165 -10.93 32.16 23.38
C LYS A 165 -11.62 33.45 22.95
N ILE A 166 -11.82 33.63 21.64
CA ILE A 166 -12.53 34.81 21.10
C ILE A 166 -13.97 34.87 21.63
N GLU A 167 -14.69 33.73 21.62
CA GLU A 167 -16.07 33.65 22.14
C GLU A 167 -16.22 33.93 23.64
N LEU A 168 -15.13 33.88 24.42
CA LEU A 168 -15.13 34.17 25.86
C LEU A 168 -14.74 35.63 26.18
N GLU A 169 -14.18 36.35 25.21
CA GLU A 169 -13.74 37.74 25.36
C GLU A 169 -14.84 38.74 24.87
N ASP A 170 -15.86 38.27 24.14
CA ASP A 170 -17.06 39.02 23.75
C ASP A 170 -18.21 38.83 24.76
#